data_9e963b4faf582d1497549fca7f98d23f
#
_entry.id   9e963b4faf582d1497549fca7f98d23f
#
_cell.length_a   1.000
_cell.length_b   1.000
_cell.length_c   1.000
_cell.angle_alpha   90.00
_cell.angle_beta   90.00
_cell.angle_gamma   90.00
#
_symmetry.space_group_name_H-M   'P 1'
#
loop_
_entity.id
_entity.type
_entity.pdbx_description
1 polymer ?
#
loop_
_entity_poly.entity_id
_entity_poly.type
_entity_poly.pdbx_seq_one_letter_code
_entity_poly.pdbx_strand_id
1 'polypeptide(L)'
;MNVAAIGSLINYERCKQNISREKLTEGICSEIVLRRIESGERCGDFFVLERLISRLGKSGNKLETIQDENDYRLFLLREIMNEDLRENKYGKVEKSLAEYEKIADINNALQLQYIKTVKGMLYSEKFGDYHKADEIFSDAINLTLPNFSIENMEEYLMGEDEIIIILLYLRNKEQFDRNYLVEYGKTILGYINKRFQDDEIKCNLYGRVAWIIGDSFIKNDKYKEALAITLEAEDMLTDNGLLLNITQILDRILFLSENRQAAIYDDFKKMRDALKDLYEEYDIKWETEKISLISGYMQKSMNIMSEFVKQERILRGLSQQKLSEDLDIDIKTVSRIESGKVLPKKGTLERVLTYFDEEKEVAESRIITNDFHLLELEREVAKLMTYHCNDEAELLFKELKSKLSLEYKKNSQYVEFMDALFDIELNRCGPEQTIRKLIKAFNITRGRSGFDKLGEFVPSRTEALIINNIAVCYKRSGMLKKSIEVLEKLIMSYENSKIELKYRCVPLNLIYSNLCAYYEETDQFDKALSLADKTIRYSIECLRGNFLGFLLEERTYTTDRKTGDNSGSKQKYRQSYYIRKLMKESEMRKAPIMKAFKKWYGEEIELYI
;
A
#
# COMPACT_ATOMS: atom_id res chain seq x y z
N MET A 1 19.73 19.90 13.71
CA MET A 1 20.05 19.48 12.34
C MET A 1 18.90 18.56 11.92
N ASN A 2 18.00 19.06 11.08
CA ASN A 2 16.94 18.21 10.50
C ASN A 2 17.59 17.32 9.44
N VAL A 3 17.93 16.11 9.82
CA VAL A 3 18.36 15.08 8.87
C VAL A 3 17.07 14.49 8.31
N ALA A 4 16.84 14.62 6.99
CA ALA A 4 15.69 14.00 6.35
C ALA A 4 15.68 12.50 6.66
N ALA A 5 14.61 12.00 7.25
CA ALA A 5 14.55 10.62 7.74
C ALA A 5 14.77 9.59 6.61
N ILE A 6 14.29 9.88 5.40
CA ILE A 6 14.47 9.02 4.22
C ILE A 6 15.94 8.98 3.77
N GLY A 7 16.65 10.11 3.77
CA GLY A 7 18.08 10.14 3.43
C GLY A 7 18.90 9.28 4.39
N SER A 8 18.57 9.35 5.68
CA SER A 8 19.22 8.52 6.71
C SER A 8 18.92 7.03 6.53
N LEU A 9 17.69 6.67 6.13
CA LEU A 9 17.30 5.31 5.77
C LEU A 9 18.16 4.78 4.62
N ILE A 10 18.23 5.53 3.54
CA ILE A 10 19.02 5.15 2.37
C ILE A 10 20.48 4.93 2.77
N ASN A 11 21.06 5.85 3.56
CA ASN A 11 22.44 5.71 4.02
C ASN A 11 22.65 4.47 4.89
N TYR A 12 21.75 4.22 5.86
CA TYR A 12 21.81 3.06 6.74
C TYR A 12 21.73 1.75 5.96
N GLU A 13 20.70 1.57 5.13
CA GLU A 13 20.51 0.34 4.36
C GLU A 13 21.64 0.12 3.35
N ARG A 14 22.10 1.18 2.70
CA ARG A 14 23.25 1.11 1.80
C ARG A 14 24.51 0.62 2.52
N CYS A 15 24.84 1.22 3.67
CA CYS A 15 26.00 0.84 4.47
C CYS A 15 25.87 -0.59 5.01
N LYS A 16 24.70 -0.98 5.51
CA LYS A 16 24.39 -2.35 5.99
C LYS A 16 24.62 -3.40 4.91
N GLN A 17 24.31 -3.07 3.66
CA GLN A 17 24.48 -3.94 2.50
C GLN A 17 25.87 -3.79 1.82
N ASN A 18 26.78 -2.95 2.33
CA ASN A 18 28.09 -2.65 1.76
C ASN A 18 28.03 -2.15 0.30
N ILE A 19 26.98 -1.37 -0.05
CA ILE A 19 26.80 -0.79 -1.38
C ILE A 19 27.46 0.59 -1.44
N SER A 20 28.29 0.86 -2.45
CA SER A 20 28.87 2.19 -2.68
C SER A 20 27.79 3.19 -3.14
N ARG A 21 28.04 4.51 -2.95
CA ARG A 21 27.15 5.54 -3.51
C ARG A 21 27.12 5.50 -5.03
N GLU A 22 28.27 5.32 -5.65
CA GLU A 22 28.41 5.14 -7.11
C GLU A 22 27.47 4.04 -7.61
N LYS A 23 27.54 2.84 -7.00
CA LYS A 23 26.74 1.68 -7.41
C LYS A 23 25.24 1.91 -7.21
N LEU A 24 24.84 2.55 -6.11
CA LEU A 24 23.42 2.83 -5.84
C LEU A 24 22.86 3.86 -6.82
N THR A 25 23.63 4.87 -7.20
CA THR A 25 23.18 5.99 -8.04
C THR A 25 23.38 5.79 -9.54
N GLU A 26 24.03 4.70 -9.94
CA GLU A 26 24.35 4.42 -11.35
C GLU A 26 23.13 4.61 -12.26
N GLY A 27 23.22 5.52 -13.24
CA GLY A 27 22.12 5.84 -14.16
C GLY A 27 20.92 6.59 -13.57
N ILE A 28 20.89 6.89 -12.26
CA ILE A 28 19.77 7.60 -11.61
C ILE A 28 20.12 9.07 -11.33
N CYS A 29 21.21 9.29 -10.59
CA CYS A 29 21.66 10.63 -10.23
C CYS A 29 23.16 10.61 -9.88
N SER A 30 23.77 11.78 -9.65
CA SER A 30 25.17 11.84 -9.24
C SER A 30 25.34 11.45 -7.75
N GLU A 31 26.52 10.91 -7.40
CA GLU A 31 26.88 10.62 -6.01
C GLU A 31 26.77 11.86 -5.08
N ILE A 32 27.03 13.06 -5.63
CA ILE A 32 26.89 14.31 -4.89
C ILE A 32 25.44 14.55 -4.50
N VAL A 33 24.49 14.23 -5.39
CA VAL A 33 23.04 14.32 -5.12
C VAL A 33 22.68 13.34 -4.00
N LEU A 34 23.10 12.07 -4.11
CA LEU A 34 22.83 11.08 -3.06
C LEU A 34 23.44 11.49 -1.71
N ARG A 35 24.69 11.96 -1.69
CA ARG A 35 25.32 12.43 -0.45
C ARG A 35 24.51 13.55 0.22
N ARG A 36 23.97 14.48 -0.57
CA ARG A 36 23.13 15.58 -0.05
C ARG A 36 21.76 15.09 0.42
N ILE A 37 21.21 14.04 -0.20
CA ILE A 37 19.99 13.37 0.28
C ILE A 37 20.29 12.66 1.60
N GLU A 38 21.35 11.87 1.67
CA GLU A 38 21.76 11.13 2.87
C GLU A 38 22.07 12.07 4.06
N SER A 39 22.62 13.26 3.81
CA SER A 39 22.90 14.26 4.86
C SER A 39 21.70 15.16 5.20
N GLY A 40 20.58 15.03 4.49
CA GLY A 40 19.40 15.89 4.67
C GLY A 40 19.57 17.32 4.12
N GLU A 41 20.69 17.62 3.41
CA GLU A 41 20.91 18.91 2.77
C GLU A 41 19.99 19.15 1.56
N ARG A 42 19.43 18.08 1.00
CA ARG A 42 18.53 18.11 -0.15
C ARG A 42 17.42 17.09 0.00
N CYS A 43 16.18 17.53 -0.22
CA CYS A 43 15.08 16.62 -0.47
C CYS A 43 15.25 15.95 -1.83
N GLY A 44 14.99 14.65 -1.93
CA GLY A 44 14.99 13.93 -3.20
C GLY A 44 13.75 14.23 -4.05
N ASP A 45 13.85 13.99 -5.34
CA ASP A 45 12.69 13.80 -6.21
C ASP A 45 12.01 12.48 -5.83
N PHE A 46 10.67 12.45 -5.86
CA PHE A 46 9.89 11.28 -5.45
C PHE A 46 10.31 9.99 -6.20
N PHE A 47 10.40 10.06 -7.53
CA PHE A 47 10.77 8.91 -8.35
C PHE A 47 12.22 8.46 -8.12
N VAL A 48 13.12 9.43 -7.84
CA VAL A 48 14.52 9.14 -7.47
C VAL A 48 14.58 8.42 -6.13
N LEU A 49 13.85 8.89 -5.11
CA LEU A 49 13.82 8.24 -3.80
C LEU A 49 13.24 6.83 -3.87
N GLU A 50 12.11 6.65 -4.59
CA GLU A 50 11.52 5.33 -4.80
C GLU A 50 12.51 4.37 -5.47
N ARG A 51 13.21 4.82 -6.52
CA ARG A 51 14.19 3.97 -7.22
C ARG A 51 15.37 3.60 -6.34
N LEU A 52 15.94 4.56 -5.58
CA LEU A 52 17.06 4.29 -4.67
C LEU A 52 16.67 3.27 -3.60
N ILE A 53 15.49 3.42 -3.00
CA ILE A 53 14.97 2.50 -1.97
C ILE A 53 14.67 1.13 -2.56
N SER A 54 14.05 1.08 -3.75
CA SER A 54 13.78 -0.17 -4.45
C SER A 54 15.07 -0.94 -4.79
N ARG A 55 16.14 -0.25 -5.21
CA ARG A 55 17.47 -0.86 -5.42
C ARG A 55 18.08 -1.41 -4.13
N LEU A 56 17.71 -0.87 -2.97
CA LEU A 56 18.08 -1.42 -1.66
C LEU A 56 17.19 -2.61 -1.23
N GLY A 57 16.27 -3.05 -2.09
CA GLY A 57 15.34 -4.15 -1.80
C GLY A 57 14.26 -3.80 -0.78
N LYS A 58 13.96 -2.51 -0.61
CA LYS A 58 12.95 -1.99 0.33
C LYS A 58 11.77 -1.38 -0.43
N SER A 59 10.59 -1.39 0.20
CA SER A 59 9.38 -0.80 -0.38
C SER A 59 9.35 0.72 -0.20
N GLY A 60 9.16 1.47 -1.29
CA GLY A 60 8.87 2.90 -1.25
C GLY A 60 7.47 3.23 -0.74
N ASN A 61 6.57 2.25 -0.64
CA ASN A 61 5.19 2.45 -0.18
C ASN A 61 5.10 2.86 1.30
N LYS A 62 6.17 2.63 2.07
CA LYS A 62 6.27 3.02 3.49
C LYS A 62 6.70 4.48 3.68
N LEU A 63 7.01 5.18 2.59
CA LEU A 63 7.38 6.59 2.65
C LEU A 63 6.14 7.47 2.74
N GLU A 64 6.07 8.30 3.76
CA GLU A 64 5.13 9.41 3.82
C GLU A 64 5.79 10.62 3.15
N THR A 65 5.20 11.15 2.10
CA THR A 65 5.76 12.27 1.33
C THR A 65 4.72 13.34 1.10
N ILE A 66 5.16 14.61 1.12
CA ILE A 66 4.36 15.75 0.68
C ILE A 66 4.77 16.06 -0.75
N GLN A 67 3.87 15.73 -1.68
CA GLN A 67 4.07 15.87 -3.12
C GLN A 67 3.57 17.23 -3.61
N ASP A 68 4.17 17.71 -4.69
CA ASP A 68 3.54 18.77 -5.45
C ASP A 68 2.46 18.23 -6.42
N GLU A 69 1.68 19.13 -6.97
CA GLU A 69 0.58 18.79 -7.87
C GLU A 69 1.05 18.13 -9.18
N ASN A 70 2.24 18.47 -9.68
CA ASN A 70 2.79 17.89 -10.90
C ASN A 70 3.26 16.45 -10.64
N ASP A 71 3.99 16.21 -9.55
CA ASP A 71 4.42 14.88 -9.15
C ASP A 71 3.21 13.95 -8.93
N TYR A 72 2.17 14.45 -8.24
CA TYR A 72 0.94 13.71 -8.07
C TYR A 72 0.21 13.45 -9.40
N ARG A 73 0.20 14.43 -10.33
CA ARG A 73 -0.38 14.25 -11.67
C ARG A 73 0.38 13.21 -12.48
N LEU A 74 1.71 13.23 -12.44
CA LEU A 74 2.55 12.22 -13.09
C LEU A 74 2.27 10.82 -12.52
N PHE A 75 2.14 10.70 -11.20
CA PHE A 75 1.76 9.46 -10.56
C PHE A 75 0.38 8.95 -11.06
N LEU A 76 -0.64 9.80 -11.07
CA LEU A 76 -1.97 9.43 -11.55
C LEU A 76 -1.97 9.01 -13.02
N LEU A 77 -1.21 9.70 -13.87
CA LEU A 77 -1.10 9.34 -15.29
C LEU A 77 -0.45 7.96 -15.48
N ARG A 78 0.53 7.59 -14.63
CA ARG A 78 1.11 6.24 -14.64
C ARG A 78 0.06 5.19 -14.30
N GLU A 79 -0.74 5.41 -13.26
CA GLU A 79 -1.81 4.48 -12.85
C GLU A 79 -2.87 4.32 -13.94
N ILE A 80 -3.30 5.43 -14.56
CA ILE A 80 -4.28 5.41 -15.66
C ILE A 80 -3.72 4.64 -16.87
N MET A 81 -2.48 4.92 -17.28
CA MET A 81 -1.86 4.23 -18.42
C MET A 81 -1.70 2.73 -18.15
N ASN A 82 -1.33 2.36 -16.92
CA ASN A 82 -1.19 0.97 -16.53
C ASN A 82 -2.53 0.20 -16.63
N GLU A 83 -3.63 0.80 -16.15
CA GLU A 83 -4.96 0.21 -16.28
C GLU A 83 -5.44 0.14 -17.74
N ASP A 84 -5.25 1.20 -18.51
CA ASP A 84 -5.61 1.23 -19.92
C ASP A 84 -4.78 0.23 -20.77
N LEU A 85 -3.49 -0.01 -20.42
CA LEU A 85 -2.67 -1.05 -21.04
C LEU A 85 -3.21 -2.46 -20.73
N ARG A 86 -3.57 -2.71 -19.47
CA ARG A 86 -4.18 -3.98 -19.05
C ARG A 86 -5.46 -4.28 -19.84
N GLU A 87 -6.27 -3.24 -20.11
CA GLU A 87 -7.53 -3.35 -20.84
C GLU A 87 -7.39 -3.23 -22.36
N ASN A 88 -6.18 -3.15 -22.92
CA ASN A 88 -5.91 -2.95 -24.35
C ASN A 88 -6.49 -1.65 -24.94
N LYS A 89 -6.71 -0.63 -24.09
CA LYS A 89 -7.23 0.68 -24.50
C LYS A 89 -6.11 1.60 -25.03
N TYR A 90 -5.31 1.10 -25.98
CA TYR A 90 -4.09 1.75 -26.47
C TYR A 90 -4.29 3.22 -26.92
N GLY A 91 -5.44 3.56 -27.49
CA GLY A 91 -5.73 4.95 -27.88
C GLY A 91 -5.86 5.90 -26.69
N LYS A 92 -6.26 5.41 -25.50
CA LYS A 92 -6.24 6.19 -24.26
C LYS A 92 -4.83 6.29 -23.70
N VAL A 93 -4.06 5.19 -23.75
CA VAL A 93 -2.65 5.18 -23.36
C VAL A 93 -1.86 6.26 -24.10
N GLU A 94 -2.02 6.36 -25.42
CA GLU A 94 -1.35 7.39 -26.25
C GLU A 94 -1.70 8.82 -25.81
N LYS A 95 -2.97 9.06 -25.47
CA LYS A 95 -3.41 10.38 -24.97
C LYS A 95 -2.79 10.72 -23.62
N SER A 96 -2.83 9.78 -22.68
CA SER A 96 -2.26 9.94 -21.33
C SER A 96 -0.73 10.07 -21.40
N LEU A 97 -0.08 9.33 -22.31
CA LEU A 97 1.37 9.43 -22.53
C LEU A 97 1.75 10.81 -23.08
N ALA A 98 0.98 11.34 -24.06
CA ALA A 98 1.22 12.69 -24.59
C ALA A 98 1.00 13.79 -23.54
N GLU A 99 0.11 13.59 -22.56
CA GLU A 99 -0.05 14.49 -21.42
C GLU A 99 1.13 14.34 -20.45
N TYR A 100 1.56 13.12 -20.16
CA TYR A 100 2.71 12.82 -19.32
C TYR A 100 4.00 13.49 -19.86
N GLU A 101 4.26 13.38 -21.17
CA GLU A 101 5.43 13.96 -21.83
C GLU A 101 5.46 15.50 -21.76
N LYS A 102 4.31 16.18 -21.62
CA LYS A 102 4.26 17.65 -21.45
C LYS A 102 4.66 18.10 -20.04
N ILE A 103 4.46 17.25 -19.04
CA ILE A 103 4.71 17.57 -17.62
C ILE A 103 6.08 17.06 -17.20
N ALA A 104 6.47 15.88 -17.72
CA ALA A 104 7.68 15.16 -17.34
C ALA A 104 8.96 15.95 -17.69
N ASP A 105 9.94 15.90 -16.79
CA ASP A 105 11.31 16.36 -17.09
C ASP A 105 12.03 15.28 -17.91
N ILE A 106 12.19 15.53 -19.20
CA ILE A 106 12.90 14.63 -20.11
C ILE A 106 14.40 14.47 -19.82
N ASN A 107 15.00 15.36 -19.01
CA ASN A 107 16.38 15.21 -18.53
C ASN A 107 16.47 14.26 -17.31
N ASN A 108 15.32 13.93 -16.70
CA ASN A 108 15.26 12.93 -15.65
C ASN A 108 15.22 11.53 -16.29
N ALA A 109 16.30 10.76 -16.11
CA ALA A 109 16.43 9.41 -16.68
C ALA A 109 15.27 8.49 -16.35
N LEU A 110 14.71 8.59 -15.13
CA LEU A 110 13.59 7.74 -14.69
C LEU A 110 12.28 8.08 -15.40
N GLN A 111 12.03 9.36 -15.67
CA GLN A 111 10.84 9.78 -16.41
C GLN A 111 10.96 9.42 -17.88
N LEU A 112 12.14 9.63 -18.48
CA LEU A 112 12.40 9.20 -19.84
C LEU A 112 12.34 7.67 -20.00
N GLN A 113 12.85 6.92 -19.02
CA GLN A 113 12.75 5.46 -18.97
C GLN A 113 11.31 4.98 -18.99
N TYR A 114 10.44 5.58 -18.16
CA TYR A 114 9.02 5.25 -18.12
C TYR A 114 8.34 5.53 -19.48
N ILE A 115 8.59 6.71 -20.09
CA ILE A 115 8.07 7.06 -21.42
C ILE A 115 8.48 6.00 -22.46
N LYS A 116 9.78 5.63 -22.49
CA LYS A 116 10.28 4.60 -23.42
C LYS A 116 9.63 3.24 -23.14
N THR A 117 9.45 2.85 -21.88
CA THR A 117 8.81 1.58 -21.53
C THR A 117 7.37 1.51 -22.06
N VAL A 118 6.58 2.55 -21.87
CA VAL A 118 5.20 2.60 -22.41
C VAL A 118 5.21 2.57 -23.95
N LYS A 119 6.14 3.30 -24.60
CA LYS A 119 6.29 3.25 -26.06
C LYS A 119 6.67 1.85 -26.55
N GLY A 120 7.62 1.19 -25.88
CA GLY A 120 8.01 -0.19 -26.20
C GLY A 120 6.81 -1.15 -26.14
N MET A 121 5.97 -1.02 -25.09
CA MET A 121 4.73 -1.82 -24.98
C MET A 121 3.74 -1.51 -26.13
N LEU A 122 3.56 -0.24 -26.49
CA LEU A 122 2.70 0.11 -27.62
C LEU A 122 3.21 -0.47 -28.95
N TYR A 123 4.53 -0.43 -29.19
CA TYR A 123 5.10 -1.03 -30.41
C TYR A 123 4.95 -2.56 -30.41
N SER A 124 5.16 -3.22 -29.29
CA SER A 124 5.00 -4.67 -29.16
C SER A 124 3.52 -5.10 -29.23
N GLU A 125 2.62 -4.48 -28.46
CA GLU A 125 1.27 -5.01 -28.25
C GLU A 125 0.23 -4.41 -29.22
N LYS A 126 0.36 -3.12 -29.59
CA LYS A 126 -0.59 -2.46 -30.49
C LYS A 126 -0.20 -2.61 -31.95
N PHE A 127 1.08 -2.40 -32.27
CA PHE A 127 1.55 -2.36 -33.65
C PHE A 127 2.15 -3.70 -34.13
N GLY A 128 2.51 -4.61 -33.22
CA GLY A 128 3.19 -5.88 -33.55
C GLY A 128 4.60 -5.69 -34.13
N ASP A 129 5.18 -4.50 -33.93
CA ASP A 129 6.56 -4.20 -34.37
C ASP A 129 7.56 -4.56 -33.26
N TYR A 130 7.83 -5.85 -33.16
CA TYR A 130 8.72 -6.40 -32.14
C TYR A 130 10.18 -5.94 -32.27
N HIS A 131 10.65 -5.63 -33.50
CA HIS A 131 11.99 -5.10 -33.71
C HIS A 131 12.13 -3.71 -33.16
N LYS A 132 11.15 -2.83 -33.42
CA LYS A 132 11.15 -1.48 -32.85
C LYS A 132 10.96 -1.48 -31.36
N ALA A 133 10.13 -2.37 -30.83
CA ALA A 133 9.94 -2.56 -29.39
C ALA A 133 11.26 -2.98 -28.72
N ASP A 134 12.02 -3.88 -29.34
CA ASP A 134 13.32 -4.36 -28.85
C ASP A 134 14.33 -3.22 -28.69
N GLU A 135 14.47 -2.38 -29.72
CA GLU A 135 15.34 -1.19 -29.67
C GLU A 135 14.92 -0.26 -28.51
N ILE A 136 13.63 0.01 -28.37
CA ILE A 136 13.10 0.94 -27.36
C ILE A 136 13.27 0.38 -25.96
N PHE A 137 13.02 -0.91 -25.71
CA PHE A 137 13.25 -1.53 -24.41
C PHE A 137 14.73 -1.56 -24.04
N SER A 138 15.61 -1.91 -25.00
CA SER A 138 17.07 -1.85 -24.79
C SER A 138 17.53 -0.46 -24.40
N ASP A 139 17.05 0.57 -25.11
CA ASP A 139 17.32 1.96 -24.78
C ASP A 139 16.82 2.33 -23.38
N ALA A 140 15.59 1.89 -23.01
CA ALA A 140 15.00 2.16 -21.69
C ALA A 140 15.84 1.53 -20.56
N ILE A 141 16.31 0.30 -20.74
CA ILE A 141 17.19 -0.40 -19.79
C ILE A 141 18.50 0.36 -19.62
N ASN A 142 19.15 0.74 -20.72
CA ASN A 142 20.46 1.40 -20.71
C ASN A 142 20.46 2.80 -20.08
N LEU A 143 19.31 3.45 -19.93
CA LEU A 143 19.20 4.74 -19.22
C LEU A 143 19.62 4.63 -17.74
N THR A 144 19.28 3.54 -17.07
CA THR A 144 19.58 3.35 -15.64
C THR A 144 20.53 2.18 -15.36
N LEU A 145 20.73 1.28 -16.32
CA LEU A 145 21.64 0.15 -16.25
C LEU A 145 22.57 0.18 -17.48
N PRO A 146 23.60 1.05 -17.50
CA PRO A 146 24.50 1.17 -18.65
C PRO A 146 25.18 -0.15 -18.98
N ASN A 147 25.21 -0.50 -20.26
CA ASN A 147 25.81 -1.76 -20.78
C ASN A 147 25.20 -3.03 -20.16
N PHE A 148 23.92 -3.00 -19.84
CA PHE A 148 23.25 -4.16 -19.26
C PHE A 148 23.38 -5.41 -20.15
N SER A 149 23.74 -6.52 -19.52
CA SER A 149 23.71 -7.86 -20.10
C SER A 149 22.99 -8.80 -19.13
N ILE A 150 22.07 -9.61 -19.64
CA ILE A 150 21.31 -10.55 -18.83
C ILE A 150 22.19 -11.66 -18.23
N GLU A 151 23.27 -12.03 -18.92
CA GLU A 151 24.24 -13.03 -18.48
C GLU A 151 24.95 -12.60 -17.18
N ASN A 152 25.14 -11.28 -17.01
CA ASN A 152 25.81 -10.68 -15.86
C ASN A 152 24.80 -9.98 -14.92
N MET A 153 23.54 -10.40 -14.94
CA MET A 153 22.48 -9.75 -14.19
C MET A 153 22.80 -9.56 -12.69
N GLU A 154 23.52 -10.50 -12.08
CA GLU A 154 23.87 -10.42 -10.65
C GLU A 154 24.85 -9.29 -10.30
N GLU A 155 25.56 -8.75 -11.28
CA GLU A 155 26.50 -7.63 -11.10
C GLU A 155 25.79 -6.28 -10.98
N TYR A 156 24.54 -6.20 -11.45
CA TYR A 156 23.74 -4.98 -11.42
C TYR A 156 22.93 -4.87 -10.14
N LEU A 157 22.77 -3.63 -9.68
CA LEU A 157 21.87 -3.29 -8.60
C LEU A 157 20.57 -2.79 -9.19
N MET A 158 19.51 -3.62 -9.13
CA MET A 158 18.25 -3.33 -9.79
C MET A 158 17.11 -3.18 -8.79
N GLY A 159 16.25 -2.20 -9.06
CA GLY A 159 14.96 -2.05 -8.41
C GLY A 159 13.82 -2.74 -9.17
N GLU A 160 12.61 -2.63 -8.62
CA GLU A 160 11.40 -3.26 -9.18
C GLU A 160 11.15 -2.89 -10.64
N ASP A 161 11.13 -1.58 -10.96
CA ASP A 161 10.86 -1.10 -12.33
C ASP A 161 11.88 -1.63 -13.34
N GLU A 162 13.16 -1.70 -12.95
CA GLU A 162 14.23 -2.20 -13.84
C GLU A 162 14.04 -3.66 -14.16
N ILE A 163 13.68 -4.48 -13.17
CA ILE A 163 13.36 -5.90 -13.38
C ILE A 163 12.15 -6.05 -14.30
N ILE A 164 11.11 -5.23 -14.11
CA ILE A 164 9.93 -5.26 -14.98
C ILE A 164 10.27 -4.89 -16.43
N ILE A 165 11.09 -3.86 -16.66
CA ILE A 165 11.49 -3.48 -18.01
C ILE A 165 12.32 -4.59 -18.68
N ILE A 166 13.24 -5.20 -17.94
CA ILE A 166 14.00 -6.36 -18.41
C ILE A 166 13.06 -7.51 -18.77
N LEU A 167 12.07 -7.78 -17.94
CA LEU A 167 11.10 -8.84 -18.19
C LEU A 167 10.26 -8.57 -19.45
N LEU A 168 9.85 -7.31 -19.68
CA LEU A 168 9.15 -6.90 -20.90
C LEU A 168 10.05 -7.07 -22.14
N TYR A 169 11.32 -6.70 -22.03
CA TYR A 169 12.33 -6.91 -23.08
C TYR A 169 12.50 -8.41 -23.41
N LEU A 170 12.67 -9.27 -22.39
CA LEU A 170 12.81 -10.71 -22.59
C LEU A 170 11.53 -11.34 -23.18
N ARG A 171 10.36 -10.91 -22.74
CA ARG A 171 9.07 -11.33 -23.32
C ARG A 171 8.96 -10.92 -24.79
N ASN A 172 9.48 -9.75 -25.16
CA ASN A 172 9.54 -9.32 -26.55
C ASN A 172 10.52 -10.19 -27.35
N LYS A 173 11.66 -10.59 -26.79
CA LYS A 173 12.63 -11.51 -27.39
C LYS A 173 12.06 -12.90 -27.69
N GLU A 174 11.09 -13.39 -26.92
CA GLU A 174 10.41 -14.66 -27.21
C GLU A 174 9.72 -14.71 -28.57
N GLN A 175 9.44 -13.55 -29.18
CA GLN A 175 8.90 -13.50 -30.55
C GLN A 175 9.95 -13.95 -31.60
N PHE A 176 11.23 -13.91 -31.24
CA PHE A 176 12.35 -14.32 -32.10
C PHE A 176 12.95 -15.66 -31.69
N ASP A 177 13.00 -15.93 -30.38
CA ASP A 177 13.48 -17.20 -29.80
C ASP A 177 12.56 -17.64 -28.65
N ARG A 178 11.77 -18.68 -28.87
CA ARG A 178 10.77 -19.20 -27.93
C ARG A 178 11.34 -19.61 -26.57
N ASN A 179 12.61 -19.98 -26.51
CA ASN A 179 13.24 -20.47 -25.28
C ASN A 179 13.90 -19.36 -24.45
N TYR A 180 13.97 -18.16 -24.96
CA TYR A 180 14.75 -17.08 -24.37
C TYR A 180 14.36 -16.79 -22.91
N LEU A 181 13.08 -16.63 -22.63
CA LEU A 181 12.59 -16.37 -21.27
C LEU A 181 12.66 -17.63 -20.37
N VAL A 182 12.57 -18.84 -20.93
CA VAL A 182 12.77 -20.10 -20.19
C VAL A 182 14.18 -20.19 -19.63
N GLU A 183 15.18 -19.75 -20.41
CA GLU A 183 16.58 -19.78 -20.03
C GLU A 183 16.87 -18.80 -18.89
N TYR A 184 16.46 -17.55 -19.03
CA TYR A 184 16.79 -16.47 -18.07
C TYR A 184 15.79 -16.30 -16.94
N GLY A 185 14.57 -16.86 -17.05
CA GLY A 185 13.51 -16.69 -16.07
C GLY A 185 13.90 -17.15 -14.67
N LYS A 186 14.59 -18.27 -14.54
CA LYS A 186 15.07 -18.77 -13.24
C LYS A 186 16.11 -17.86 -12.60
N THR A 187 16.97 -17.24 -13.40
CA THR A 187 17.97 -16.25 -12.94
C THR A 187 17.26 -15.03 -12.34
N ILE A 188 16.19 -14.52 -13.00
CA ILE A 188 15.40 -13.40 -12.49
C ILE A 188 14.73 -13.76 -11.17
N LEU A 189 14.08 -14.93 -11.07
CA LEU A 189 13.45 -15.38 -9.81
C LEU A 189 14.49 -15.55 -8.69
N GLY A 190 15.65 -16.11 -9.01
CA GLY A 190 16.77 -16.23 -8.07
C GLY A 190 17.27 -14.87 -7.58
N TYR A 191 17.40 -13.90 -8.48
CA TYR A 191 17.79 -12.52 -8.14
C TYR A 191 16.77 -11.89 -7.18
N ILE A 192 15.46 -12.01 -7.47
CA ILE A 192 14.40 -11.48 -6.62
C ILE A 192 14.47 -12.10 -5.24
N ASN A 193 14.56 -13.42 -5.14
CA ASN A 193 14.61 -14.14 -3.88
C ASN A 193 15.83 -13.77 -3.02
N LYS A 194 16.97 -13.53 -3.64
CA LYS A 194 18.22 -13.14 -2.96
C LYS A 194 18.20 -11.68 -2.53
N ARG A 195 17.67 -10.79 -3.37
CA ARG A 195 17.86 -9.35 -3.25
C ARG A 195 16.75 -8.64 -2.48
N PHE A 196 15.49 -9.04 -2.69
CA PHE A 196 14.34 -8.40 -2.05
C PHE A 196 13.96 -9.14 -0.77
N GLN A 197 14.32 -8.55 0.38
CA GLN A 197 14.03 -9.10 1.71
C GLN A 197 12.75 -8.49 2.33
N ASP A 198 12.26 -7.40 1.77
CA ASP A 198 10.99 -6.79 2.18
C ASP A 198 9.84 -7.53 1.49
N ASP A 199 8.98 -8.17 2.29
CA ASP A 199 7.89 -9.01 1.79
C ASP A 199 6.95 -8.24 0.86
N GLU A 200 6.69 -6.97 1.13
CA GLU A 200 5.75 -6.16 0.37
C GLU A 200 6.23 -5.96 -1.08
N ILE A 201 7.48 -5.50 -1.27
CA ILE A 201 8.04 -5.31 -2.62
C ILE A 201 8.26 -6.66 -3.31
N LYS A 202 8.68 -7.69 -2.55
CA LYS A 202 8.89 -9.03 -3.08
C LYS A 202 7.59 -9.63 -3.61
N CYS A 203 6.51 -9.59 -2.85
CA CYS A 203 5.19 -10.07 -3.27
C CYS A 203 4.68 -9.35 -4.51
N ASN A 204 4.82 -8.02 -4.54
CA ASN A 204 4.41 -7.20 -5.67
C ASN A 204 5.14 -7.56 -6.97
N LEU A 205 6.44 -7.82 -6.88
CA LEU A 205 7.29 -8.15 -8.02
C LEU A 205 7.16 -9.63 -8.42
N TYR A 206 7.25 -10.54 -7.45
CA TYR A 206 7.31 -11.98 -7.70
C TYR A 206 6.10 -12.52 -8.45
N GLY A 207 4.89 -12.12 -8.07
CA GLY A 207 3.65 -12.57 -8.74
C GLY A 207 3.62 -12.22 -10.24
N ARG A 208 4.09 -11.02 -10.60
CA ARG A 208 4.18 -10.58 -12.00
C ARG A 208 5.24 -11.34 -12.79
N VAL A 209 6.40 -11.52 -12.19
CA VAL A 209 7.50 -12.27 -12.80
C VAL A 209 7.12 -13.74 -12.99
N ALA A 210 6.57 -14.38 -11.96
CA ALA A 210 6.11 -15.77 -12.02
C ALA A 210 5.01 -15.96 -13.07
N TRP A 211 4.13 -14.98 -13.25
CA TRP A 211 3.10 -15.02 -14.29
C TRP A 211 3.72 -15.09 -15.69
N ILE A 212 4.65 -14.18 -16.02
CA ILE A 212 5.26 -14.11 -17.35
C ILE A 212 6.13 -15.34 -17.62
N ILE A 213 6.96 -15.72 -16.66
CA ILE A 213 7.82 -16.91 -16.78
C ILE A 213 6.97 -18.18 -16.85
N GLY A 214 5.89 -18.24 -16.09
CA GLY A 214 4.93 -19.34 -16.14
C GLY A 214 4.30 -19.54 -17.50
N ASP A 215 3.96 -18.45 -18.21
CA ASP A 215 3.48 -18.52 -19.60
C ASP A 215 4.52 -19.16 -20.52
N SER A 216 5.77 -18.75 -20.37
CA SER A 216 6.86 -19.32 -21.15
C SER A 216 7.07 -20.81 -20.84
N PHE A 217 6.99 -21.21 -19.57
CA PHE A 217 7.05 -22.61 -19.19
C PHE A 217 5.90 -23.43 -19.79
N ILE A 218 4.67 -22.91 -19.76
CA ILE A 218 3.50 -23.57 -20.36
C ILE A 218 3.68 -23.74 -21.87
N LYS A 219 4.13 -22.71 -22.59
CA LYS A 219 4.41 -22.77 -24.02
C LYS A 219 5.47 -23.81 -24.39
N ASN A 220 6.34 -24.15 -23.44
CA ASN A 220 7.43 -25.13 -23.57
C ASN A 220 7.14 -26.45 -22.83
N ASP A 221 5.86 -26.78 -22.55
CA ASP A 221 5.38 -28.01 -21.92
C ASP A 221 5.98 -28.31 -20.52
N LYS A 222 6.53 -27.28 -19.85
CA LYS A 222 7.11 -27.37 -18.50
C LYS A 222 6.05 -27.08 -17.43
N TYR A 223 4.96 -27.85 -17.44
CA TYR A 223 3.78 -27.62 -16.58
C TYR A 223 4.07 -27.73 -15.07
N LYS A 224 5.02 -28.60 -14.67
CA LYS A 224 5.39 -28.76 -13.25
C LYS A 224 6.10 -27.53 -12.71
N GLU A 225 7.04 -26.99 -13.49
CA GLU A 225 7.76 -25.77 -13.15
C GLU A 225 6.80 -24.55 -13.13
N ALA A 226 5.89 -24.47 -14.10
CA ALA A 226 4.87 -23.43 -14.13
C ALA A 226 3.97 -23.46 -12.88
N LEU A 227 3.52 -24.65 -12.47
CA LEU A 227 2.71 -24.81 -11.26
C LEU A 227 3.48 -24.44 -9.99
N ALA A 228 4.74 -24.89 -9.87
CA ALA A 228 5.55 -24.60 -8.69
C ALA A 228 5.72 -23.09 -8.43
N ILE A 229 6.10 -22.32 -9.47
CA ILE A 229 6.28 -20.86 -9.32
C ILE A 229 4.94 -20.12 -9.15
N THR A 230 3.83 -20.66 -9.68
CA THR A 230 2.50 -20.06 -9.52
C THR A 230 1.97 -20.28 -8.09
N LEU A 231 2.18 -21.46 -7.50
CA LEU A 231 1.86 -21.76 -6.10
C LEU A 231 2.71 -20.90 -5.15
N GLU A 232 4.01 -20.74 -5.42
CA GLU A 232 4.88 -19.85 -4.62
C GLU A 232 4.41 -18.39 -4.67
N ALA A 233 3.97 -17.92 -5.84
CA ALA A 233 3.40 -16.58 -5.98
C ALA A 233 2.08 -16.41 -5.21
N GLU A 234 1.19 -17.41 -5.28
CA GLU A 234 -0.06 -17.43 -4.50
C GLU A 234 0.24 -17.39 -3.00
N ASP A 235 1.14 -18.26 -2.53
CA ASP A 235 1.55 -18.38 -1.14
C ASP A 235 2.06 -17.05 -0.58
N MET A 236 2.98 -16.38 -1.30
CA MET A 236 3.48 -15.06 -0.91
C MET A 236 2.40 -13.99 -0.85
N LEU A 237 1.50 -13.93 -1.83
CA LEU A 237 0.45 -12.93 -1.90
C LEU A 237 -0.56 -13.11 -0.76
N THR A 238 -1.04 -14.33 -0.54
CA THR A 238 -2.09 -14.61 0.44
C THR A 238 -1.57 -14.53 1.88
N ASP A 239 -0.32 -14.91 2.15
CA ASP A 239 0.33 -14.71 3.46
C ASP A 239 0.42 -13.22 3.83
N ASN A 240 0.55 -12.34 2.82
CA ASN A 240 0.56 -10.89 3.01
C ASN A 240 -0.83 -10.25 2.80
N GLY A 241 -1.87 -11.07 2.61
CA GLY A 241 -3.25 -10.63 2.41
C GLY A 241 -3.46 -9.76 1.19
N LEU A 242 -2.71 -10.01 0.11
CA LEU A 242 -2.76 -9.25 -1.14
C LEU A 242 -3.62 -9.95 -2.18
N LEU A 243 -4.44 -9.16 -2.89
CA LEU A 243 -5.26 -9.62 -4.02
C LEU A 243 -4.62 -9.29 -5.39
N LEU A 244 -3.39 -8.79 -5.41
CA LEU A 244 -2.70 -8.37 -6.63
C LEU A 244 -2.57 -9.55 -7.61
N ASN A 245 -3.21 -9.47 -8.77
CA ASN A 245 -3.24 -10.52 -9.80
C ASN A 245 -3.73 -11.90 -9.31
N ILE A 246 -4.43 -11.95 -8.17
CA ILE A 246 -4.86 -13.22 -7.54
C ILE A 246 -5.82 -13.99 -8.44
N THR A 247 -6.66 -13.30 -9.22
CA THR A 247 -7.62 -13.92 -10.13
C THR A 247 -6.94 -14.74 -11.20
N GLN A 248 -5.92 -14.16 -11.84
CA GLN A 248 -5.13 -14.84 -12.88
C GLN A 248 -4.32 -16.00 -12.28
N ILE A 249 -3.74 -15.80 -11.09
CA ILE A 249 -2.95 -16.82 -10.39
C ILE A 249 -3.81 -18.03 -10.03
N LEU A 250 -5.01 -17.81 -9.47
CA LEU A 250 -5.94 -18.91 -9.11
C LEU A 250 -6.40 -19.69 -10.34
N ASP A 251 -6.78 -19.01 -11.41
CA ASP A 251 -7.21 -19.68 -12.64
C ASP A 251 -6.05 -20.47 -13.28
N ARG A 252 -4.83 -19.97 -13.19
CA ARG A 252 -3.64 -20.71 -13.65
C ARG A 252 -3.35 -21.95 -12.82
N ILE A 253 -3.47 -21.86 -11.49
CA ILE A 253 -3.34 -23.04 -10.61
C ILE A 253 -4.35 -24.10 -11.00
N LEU A 254 -5.62 -23.74 -11.23
CA LEU A 254 -6.65 -24.69 -11.65
C LEU A 254 -6.31 -25.30 -13.00
N PHE A 255 -5.94 -24.50 -14.00
CA PHE A 255 -5.52 -25.01 -15.32
C PHE A 255 -4.34 -25.99 -15.24
N LEU A 256 -3.33 -25.68 -14.43
CA LEU A 256 -2.13 -26.52 -14.28
C LEU A 256 -2.36 -27.77 -13.43
N SER A 257 -3.29 -27.75 -12.47
CA SER A 257 -3.59 -28.87 -11.58
C SER A 257 -4.69 -29.80 -12.09
N GLU A 258 -5.52 -29.33 -13.04
CA GLU A 258 -6.58 -30.13 -13.63
C GLU A 258 -6.03 -31.43 -14.25
N ASN A 259 -6.62 -32.57 -13.88
CA ASN A 259 -6.21 -33.91 -14.32
C ASN A 259 -4.77 -34.33 -13.93
N ARG A 260 -4.06 -33.54 -13.10
CA ARG A 260 -2.68 -33.84 -12.67
C ARG A 260 -2.54 -33.95 -11.15
N GLN A 261 -3.24 -33.09 -10.41
CA GLN A 261 -3.16 -33.01 -8.94
C GLN A 261 -4.55 -32.67 -8.35
N ALA A 262 -5.45 -33.67 -8.30
CA ALA A 262 -6.85 -33.50 -7.93
C ALA A 262 -7.06 -32.83 -6.56
N ALA A 263 -6.24 -33.15 -5.55
CA ALA A 263 -6.36 -32.54 -4.22
C ALA A 263 -6.11 -31.03 -4.23
N ILE A 264 -5.10 -30.58 -4.98
CA ILE A 264 -4.81 -29.14 -5.17
C ILE A 264 -5.96 -28.49 -5.94
N TYR A 265 -6.41 -29.13 -7.03
CA TYR A 265 -7.48 -28.61 -7.86
C TYR A 265 -8.77 -28.38 -7.05
N ASP A 266 -9.22 -29.35 -6.28
CA ASP A 266 -10.47 -29.28 -5.52
C ASP A 266 -10.43 -28.19 -4.44
N ASP A 267 -9.30 -28.03 -3.77
CA ASP A 267 -9.15 -27.02 -2.72
C ASP A 267 -9.12 -25.61 -3.30
N PHE A 268 -8.28 -25.38 -4.31
CA PHE A 268 -8.20 -24.08 -4.98
C PHE A 268 -9.47 -23.71 -5.74
N LYS A 269 -10.20 -24.70 -6.29
CA LYS A 269 -11.48 -24.46 -6.94
C LYS A 269 -12.48 -23.80 -6.00
N LYS A 270 -12.64 -24.36 -4.79
CA LYS A 270 -13.56 -23.79 -3.78
C LYS A 270 -13.17 -22.37 -3.37
N MET A 271 -11.89 -22.12 -3.15
CA MET A 271 -11.39 -20.78 -2.79
C MET A 271 -11.56 -19.79 -3.95
N ARG A 272 -11.24 -20.19 -5.18
CA ARG A 272 -11.41 -19.36 -6.38
C ARG A 272 -12.89 -19.04 -6.65
N ASP A 273 -13.77 -20.05 -6.56
CA ASP A 273 -15.20 -19.86 -6.81
C ASP A 273 -15.80 -18.90 -5.76
N ALA A 274 -15.44 -19.04 -4.49
CA ALA A 274 -15.88 -18.14 -3.43
C ALA A 274 -15.45 -16.67 -3.67
N LEU A 275 -14.22 -16.45 -4.11
CA LEU A 275 -13.75 -15.11 -4.43
C LEU A 275 -14.38 -14.57 -5.73
N LYS A 276 -14.57 -15.43 -6.73
CA LYS A 276 -15.20 -15.06 -8.00
C LYS A 276 -16.65 -14.65 -7.82
N ASP A 277 -17.44 -15.40 -7.05
CA ASP A 277 -18.81 -15.06 -6.70
C ASP A 277 -18.89 -13.69 -6.01
N LEU A 278 -17.89 -13.33 -5.18
CA LEU A 278 -17.83 -12.03 -4.55
C LEU A 278 -17.54 -10.92 -5.56
N TYR A 279 -16.62 -11.14 -6.50
CA TYR A 279 -16.32 -10.17 -7.57
C TYR A 279 -17.55 -9.93 -8.45
N GLU A 280 -18.28 -10.99 -8.82
CA GLU A 280 -19.52 -10.91 -9.60
C GLU A 280 -20.61 -10.15 -8.84
N GLU A 281 -20.78 -10.37 -7.52
CA GLU A 281 -21.75 -9.64 -6.69
C GLU A 281 -21.49 -8.13 -6.65
N TYR A 282 -20.24 -7.72 -6.74
CA TYR A 282 -19.84 -6.30 -6.73
C TYR A 282 -19.59 -5.71 -8.11
N ASP A 283 -19.98 -6.40 -9.21
CA ASP A 283 -19.72 -6.00 -10.61
C ASP A 283 -18.23 -5.69 -10.87
N ILE A 284 -17.35 -6.44 -10.21
CA ILE A 284 -15.90 -6.34 -10.39
C ILE A 284 -15.47 -7.42 -11.38
N LYS A 285 -14.77 -7.00 -12.43
CA LYS A 285 -14.32 -7.91 -13.48
C LYS A 285 -13.34 -8.95 -12.93
N TRP A 286 -13.63 -10.22 -13.17
CA TRP A 286 -12.68 -11.31 -12.96
C TRP A 286 -11.66 -11.32 -14.10
N GLU A 287 -10.43 -10.89 -13.82
CA GLU A 287 -9.37 -10.81 -14.82
C GLU A 287 -8.68 -12.16 -15.00
N THR A 288 -8.53 -12.60 -16.26
CA THR A 288 -7.95 -13.92 -16.59
C THR A 288 -6.72 -13.84 -17.49
N GLU A 289 -6.59 -12.81 -18.32
CA GLU A 289 -5.66 -12.82 -19.43
C GLU A 289 -4.41 -11.98 -19.24
N LYS A 290 -4.52 -10.81 -18.58
CA LYS A 290 -3.40 -9.89 -18.45
C LYS A 290 -3.20 -9.47 -17.01
N ILE A 291 -1.95 -9.37 -16.62
CA ILE A 291 -1.55 -8.77 -15.35
C ILE A 291 -1.01 -7.35 -15.56
N SER A 292 -1.06 -6.55 -14.53
CA SER A 292 -0.45 -5.23 -14.51
C SER A 292 1.08 -5.36 -14.42
N LEU A 293 1.80 -4.83 -15.39
CA LEU A 293 3.26 -5.02 -15.49
C LEU A 293 4.07 -3.80 -15.08
N ILE A 294 3.62 -2.57 -15.45
CA ILE A 294 4.46 -1.38 -15.33
C ILE A 294 4.38 -0.73 -13.96
N SER A 295 3.22 -0.75 -13.31
CA SER A 295 3.01 -0.16 -12.00
C SER A 295 2.49 -1.19 -11.03
N GLY A 296 3.08 -1.25 -9.86
CA GLY A 296 2.56 -2.01 -8.75
C GLY A 296 1.64 -1.13 -7.96
N TYR A 297 0.35 -1.38 -8.08
CA TYR A 297 -0.60 -0.71 -7.22
C TYR A 297 -0.38 -1.11 -5.77
N MET A 298 0.05 -0.16 -4.95
CA MET A 298 0.16 -0.31 -3.50
C MET A 298 -0.32 0.98 -2.82
N GLN A 299 -0.91 0.85 -1.65
CA GLN A 299 -1.30 2.02 -0.85
C GLN A 299 -0.06 2.84 -0.49
N LYS A 300 -0.05 4.12 -0.84
CA LYS A 300 1.03 5.05 -0.54
C LYS A 300 0.56 6.10 0.46
N SER A 301 1.44 6.49 1.38
CA SER A 301 1.19 7.63 2.28
C SER A 301 1.59 8.92 1.59
N MET A 302 0.69 9.49 0.80
CA MET A 302 0.92 10.75 0.09
C MET A 302 0.06 11.88 0.65
N ASN A 303 0.64 13.08 0.71
CA ASN A 303 -0.06 14.33 0.95
C ASN A 303 0.24 15.29 -0.20
N ILE A 304 -0.73 16.10 -0.61
CA ILE A 304 -0.53 17.14 -1.62
C ILE A 304 -0.21 18.45 -0.90
N MET A 305 0.83 19.13 -1.34
CA MET A 305 1.33 20.35 -0.72
C MET A 305 0.25 21.42 -0.52
N SER A 306 -0.58 21.66 -1.53
CA SER A 306 -1.63 22.68 -1.44
C SER A 306 -2.69 22.34 -0.40
N GLU A 307 -3.08 21.07 -0.32
CA GLU A 307 -4.04 20.58 0.65
C GLU A 307 -3.45 20.63 2.06
N PHE A 308 -2.22 20.17 2.24
CA PHE A 308 -1.49 20.20 3.49
C PHE A 308 -1.39 21.60 4.08
N VAL A 309 -0.86 22.57 3.31
CA VAL A 309 -0.68 23.97 3.77
C VAL A 309 -2.01 24.60 4.19
N LYS A 310 -3.05 24.39 3.37
CA LYS A 310 -4.40 24.92 3.67
C LYS A 310 -4.98 24.32 4.94
N GLN A 311 -4.87 23.00 5.13
CA GLN A 311 -5.41 22.30 6.31
C GLN A 311 -4.66 22.70 7.58
N GLU A 312 -3.32 22.74 7.57
CA GLU A 312 -2.52 23.16 8.72
C GLU A 312 -2.82 24.60 9.14
N ARG A 313 -2.97 25.50 8.16
CA ARG A 313 -3.36 26.89 8.45
C ARG A 313 -4.74 26.98 9.11
N ILE A 314 -5.74 26.30 8.56
CA ILE A 314 -7.11 26.30 9.10
C ILE A 314 -7.13 25.68 10.50
N LEU A 315 -6.45 24.56 10.69
CA LEU A 315 -6.36 23.85 11.96
C LEU A 315 -5.81 24.74 13.08
N ARG A 316 -4.80 25.58 12.74
CA ARG A 316 -4.18 26.54 13.68
C ARG A 316 -4.98 27.86 13.81
N GLY A 317 -6.11 27.99 13.10
CA GLY A 317 -6.95 29.18 13.13
C GLY A 317 -6.30 30.42 12.48
N LEU A 318 -5.34 30.21 11.57
CA LEU A 318 -4.61 31.29 10.91
C LEU A 318 -5.35 31.79 9.66
N SER A 319 -5.37 33.12 9.44
CA SER A 319 -5.74 33.69 8.14
C SER A 319 -4.59 33.53 7.13
N GLN A 320 -4.88 33.58 5.83
CA GLN A 320 -3.82 33.63 4.80
C GLN A 320 -2.89 34.81 4.99
N GLN A 321 -3.42 35.95 5.44
CA GLN A 321 -2.62 37.13 5.75
C GLN A 321 -1.64 36.86 6.90
N LYS A 322 -2.14 36.29 8.01
CA LYS A 322 -1.28 35.96 9.16
C LYS A 322 -0.17 34.98 8.77
N LEU A 323 -0.49 33.92 8.01
CA LEU A 323 0.51 32.97 7.51
C LEU A 323 1.53 33.66 6.58
N SER A 324 1.11 34.61 5.73
CA SER A 324 2.01 35.34 4.84
C SER A 324 2.99 36.23 5.62
N GLU A 325 2.50 36.91 6.67
CA GLU A 325 3.32 37.72 7.57
C GLU A 325 4.35 36.86 8.32
N ASP A 326 3.92 35.75 8.91
CA ASP A 326 4.77 34.87 9.70
C ASP A 326 5.86 34.18 8.86
N LEU A 327 5.55 33.91 7.59
CA LEU A 327 6.47 33.28 6.62
C LEU A 327 7.31 34.31 5.84
N ASP A 328 7.05 35.62 5.99
CA ASP A 328 7.66 36.68 5.18
C ASP A 328 7.54 36.40 3.68
N ILE A 329 6.31 36.15 3.21
CA ILE A 329 5.96 35.94 1.79
C ILE A 329 4.70 36.73 1.43
N ASP A 330 4.50 37.02 0.16
CA ASP A 330 3.28 37.72 -0.31
C ASP A 330 2.03 36.83 -0.12
N ILE A 331 0.93 37.45 0.33
CA ILE A 331 -0.35 36.78 0.53
C ILE A 331 -0.87 36.08 -0.75
N LYS A 332 -0.59 36.66 -1.93
CA LYS A 332 -0.92 36.01 -3.21
C LYS A 332 -0.12 34.72 -3.40
N THR A 333 1.10 34.66 -2.84
CA THR A 333 1.92 33.43 -2.87
C THR A 333 1.27 32.35 -2.00
N VAL A 334 0.82 32.70 -0.78
CA VAL A 334 0.07 31.75 0.08
C VAL A 334 -1.18 31.24 -0.65
N SER A 335 -1.99 32.14 -1.21
CA SER A 335 -3.21 31.76 -1.94
C SER A 335 -2.92 30.86 -3.16
N ARG A 336 -1.82 31.11 -3.88
CA ARG A 336 -1.41 30.29 -5.04
C ARG A 336 -0.90 28.91 -4.61
N ILE A 337 -0.15 28.81 -3.50
CA ILE A 337 0.28 27.54 -2.91
C ILE A 337 -0.97 26.73 -2.51
N GLU A 338 -1.89 27.31 -1.73
CA GLU A 338 -3.09 26.60 -1.27
C GLU A 338 -4.06 26.21 -2.40
N SER A 339 -4.00 26.90 -3.54
CA SER A 339 -4.79 26.54 -4.73
C SER A 339 -4.07 25.54 -5.67
N GLY A 340 -2.82 25.19 -5.40
CA GLY A 340 -1.99 24.34 -6.25
C GLY A 340 -1.55 25.00 -7.57
N LYS A 341 -1.70 26.32 -7.70
CA LYS A 341 -1.34 27.04 -8.94
C LYS A 341 0.15 27.34 -9.08
N VAL A 342 0.90 27.26 -8.00
CA VAL A 342 2.34 27.56 -7.96
C VAL A 342 3.01 26.64 -6.96
N LEU A 343 4.08 26.01 -7.39
CA LEU A 343 5.00 25.32 -6.52
C LEU A 343 5.83 26.36 -5.75
N PRO A 344 5.90 26.28 -4.42
CA PRO A 344 6.78 27.14 -3.67
C PRO A 344 8.24 26.86 -4.04
N LYS A 345 9.05 27.91 -4.17
CA LYS A 345 10.50 27.75 -4.27
C LYS A 345 11.01 26.98 -3.04
N LYS A 346 12.11 26.24 -3.19
CA LYS A 346 12.68 25.39 -2.14
C LYS A 346 12.76 26.09 -0.77
N GLY A 347 13.33 27.28 -0.69
CA GLY A 347 13.44 28.03 0.57
C GLY A 347 12.10 28.49 1.16
N THR A 348 11.07 28.69 0.32
CA THR A 348 9.71 28.96 0.80
C THR A 348 9.06 27.68 1.33
N LEU A 349 9.26 26.56 0.64
CA LEU A 349 8.79 25.24 1.07
C LEU A 349 9.36 24.87 2.43
N GLU A 350 10.66 24.97 2.60
CA GLU A 350 11.35 24.69 3.87
C GLU A 350 10.81 25.57 5.02
N ARG A 351 10.57 26.85 4.77
CA ARG A 351 9.97 27.76 5.78
C ARG A 351 8.55 27.34 6.15
N VAL A 352 7.73 26.97 5.17
CA VAL A 352 6.35 26.49 5.40
C VAL A 352 6.34 25.22 6.25
N LEU A 353 7.16 24.24 5.89
CA LEU A 353 7.23 22.97 6.62
C LEU A 353 7.76 23.17 8.05
N THR A 354 8.84 23.95 8.20
CA THR A 354 9.40 24.30 9.51
C THR A 354 8.37 25.04 10.39
N TYR A 355 7.61 25.97 9.79
CA TYR A 355 6.56 26.70 10.51
C TYR A 355 5.46 25.79 11.06
N PHE A 356 5.14 24.73 10.31
CA PHE A 356 4.16 23.73 10.73
C PHE A 356 4.75 22.58 11.54
N ASP A 357 6.04 22.59 11.86
CA ASP A 357 6.77 21.49 12.53
C ASP A 357 6.69 20.15 11.75
N GLU A 358 6.67 20.22 10.43
CA GLU A 358 6.57 19.05 9.57
C GLU A 358 7.82 18.87 8.71
N GLU A 359 8.10 17.61 8.38
CA GLU A 359 9.12 17.24 7.41
C GLU A 359 8.49 16.89 6.07
N LYS A 360 9.17 17.20 4.96
CA LYS A 360 8.66 16.88 3.61
C LYS A 360 8.57 15.37 3.39
N GLU A 361 9.45 14.63 4.02
CA GLU A 361 9.66 13.21 3.78
C GLU A 361 9.88 12.49 5.11
N VAL A 362 9.10 11.45 5.37
CA VAL A 362 9.22 10.60 6.56
C VAL A 362 9.23 9.13 6.14
N ALA A 363 10.17 8.37 6.66
CA ALA A 363 10.18 6.92 6.50
C ALA A 363 9.28 6.29 7.57
N GLU A 364 8.12 5.83 7.17
CA GLU A 364 7.02 5.34 8.02
C GLU A 364 6.36 6.41 8.91
N SER A 365 5.03 6.42 8.87
CA SER A 365 4.23 7.51 9.45
C SER A 365 4.10 7.48 10.98
N ARG A 366 4.70 6.50 11.67
CA ARG A 366 4.47 6.32 13.11
C ARG A 366 5.55 6.94 13.98
N ILE A 367 6.83 6.72 13.63
CA ILE A 367 7.99 7.24 14.37
C ILE A 367 9.01 7.89 13.45
N ILE A 368 9.76 8.86 13.96
CA ILE A 368 10.88 9.49 13.28
C ILE A 368 12.16 9.04 13.97
N THR A 369 13.04 8.37 13.22
CA THR A 369 14.31 7.88 13.75
C THR A 369 15.35 7.75 12.64
N ASN A 370 16.63 7.89 13.01
CA ASN A 370 17.77 7.59 12.16
C ASN A 370 18.32 6.18 12.42
N ASP A 371 17.79 5.48 13.41
CA ASP A 371 18.14 4.11 13.74
C ASP A 371 17.05 3.15 13.26
N PHE A 372 17.35 2.44 12.18
CA PHE A 372 16.37 1.54 11.54
C PHE A 372 16.09 0.26 12.34
N HIS A 373 16.92 -0.07 13.30
CA HIS A 373 16.56 -1.11 14.26
C HIS A 373 15.30 -0.70 15.06
N LEU A 374 15.12 0.59 15.33
CA LEU A 374 13.91 1.08 16.00
C LEU A 374 12.65 0.96 15.14
N LEU A 375 12.77 1.09 13.81
CA LEU A 375 11.65 0.81 12.90
C LEU A 375 11.30 -0.69 12.87
N GLU A 376 12.30 -1.56 12.92
CA GLU A 376 12.08 -3.02 13.02
C GLU A 376 11.40 -3.37 14.35
N LEU A 377 11.83 -2.76 15.45
CA LEU A 377 11.18 -2.91 16.77
C LEU A 377 9.73 -2.41 16.75
N GLU A 378 9.47 -1.25 16.14
CA GLU A 378 8.11 -0.71 16.00
C GLU A 378 7.19 -1.69 15.27
N ARG A 379 7.66 -2.28 14.17
CA ARG A 379 6.91 -3.28 13.40
C ARG A 379 6.62 -4.54 14.21
N GLU A 380 7.60 -5.03 14.94
CA GLU A 380 7.43 -6.22 15.77
C GLU A 380 6.46 -5.96 16.93
N VAL A 381 6.52 -4.78 17.57
CA VAL A 381 5.53 -4.35 18.58
C VAL A 381 4.12 -4.33 17.95
N ALA A 382 3.96 -3.73 16.77
CA ALA A 382 2.66 -3.67 16.09
C ALA A 382 2.13 -5.05 15.70
N LYS A 383 3.01 -5.96 15.29
CA LYS A 383 2.70 -7.35 14.96
C LYS A 383 2.22 -8.12 16.18
N LEU A 384 2.98 -8.07 17.27
CA LEU A 384 2.62 -8.74 18.54
C LEU A 384 1.28 -8.23 19.08
N MET A 385 1.03 -6.91 19.04
CA MET A 385 -0.26 -6.32 19.40
C MET A 385 -1.41 -6.89 18.54
N THR A 386 -1.18 -7.09 17.24
CA THR A 386 -2.17 -7.66 16.33
C THR A 386 -2.51 -9.12 16.69
N TYR A 387 -1.54 -9.85 17.23
CA TYR A 387 -1.71 -11.23 17.70
C TYR A 387 -2.13 -11.33 19.19
N HIS A 388 -2.41 -10.21 19.85
CA HIS A 388 -2.76 -10.14 21.27
C HIS A 388 -1.65 -10.66 22.24
N CYS A 389 -0.41 -10.66 21.80
CA CYS A 389 0.77 -10.97 22.64
C CYS A 389 1.21 -9.69 23.40
N ASN A 390 0.32 -9.14 24.23
CA ASN A 390 0.46 -7.78 24.77
C ASN A 390 1.64 -7.64 25.76
N ASP A 391 1.96 -8.68 26.55
CA ASP A 391 3.09 -8.63 27.50
C ASP A 391 4.44 -8.59 26.77
N GLU A 392 4.60 -9.40 25.74
CA GLU A 392 5.81 -9.44 24.90
C GLU A 392 5.96 -8.12 24.10
N ALA A 393 4.84 -7.63 23.54
CA ALA A 393 4.80 -6.35 22.85
C ALA A 393 5.24 -5.20 23.76
N GLU A 394 4.79 -5.19 25.04
CA GLU A 394 5.17 -4.14 25.98
C GLU A 394 6.67 -4.16 26.33
N LEU A 395 7.29 -5.35 26.41
CA LEU A 395 8.73 -5.46 26.64
C LEU A 395 9.53 -4.81 25.51
N LEU A 396 9.20 -5.13 24.25
CA LEU A 396 9.84 -4.52 23.10
C LEU A 396 9.54 -3.03 22.99
N PHE A 397 8.31 -2.62 23.33
CA PHE A 397 7.96 -1.20 23.36
C PHE A 397 8.76 -0.41 24.40
N LYS A 398 9.05 -0.96 25.58
CA LYS A 398 9.89 -0.32 26.58
C LYS A 398 11.32 -0.10 26.05
N GLU A 399 11.85 -1.06 25.30
CA GLU A 399 13.15 -0.89 24.64
C GLU A 399 13.07 0.23 23.60
N LEU A 400 12.10 0.19 22.72
CA LEU A 400 11.86 1.21 21.68
C LEU A 400 11.74 2.61 22.31
N LYS A 401 10.86 2.77 23.30
CA LYS A 401 10.62 4.03 24.03
C LYS A 401 11.88 4.60 24.64
N SER A 402 12.78 3.76 25.18
CA SER A 402 14.03 4.20 25.82
C SER A 402 15.03 4.82 24.84
N LYS A 403 14.91 4.50 23.55
CA LYS A 403 15.83 4.92 22.49
C LYS A 403 15.26 6.01 21.58
N LEU A 404 13.93 6.25 21.60
CA LEU A 404 13.29 7.26 20.77
C LEU A 404 13.58 8.68 21.27
N SER A 405 13.95 9.57 20.35
CA SER A 405 14.00 11.01 20.64
C SER A 405 12.59 11.58 20.75
N LEU A 406 12.25 12.09 21.93
CA LEU A 406 10.97 12.74 22.22
C LEU A 406 10.95 14.23 21.81
N GLU A 407 12.00 14.77 21.20
CA GLU A 407 12.02 16.09 20.58
C GLU A 407 11.05 16.18 19.39
N TYR A 408 10.86 15.06 18.69
CA TYR A 408 9.88 14.95 17.64
C TYR A 408 8.48 14.74 18.21
N LYS A 409 7.54 15.65 17.89
CA LYS A 409 6.14 15.54 18.33
C LYS A 409 5.49 14.21 17.93
N LYS A 410 5.80 13.70 16.73
CA LYS A 410 5.29 12.39 16.27
C LYS A 410 5.76 11.25 17.18
N ASN A 411 7.00 11.25 17.64
CA ASN A 411 7.51 10.24 18.58
C ASN A 411 6.81 10.35 19.93
N SER A 412 6.69 11.58 20.46
CA SER A 412 5.97 11.83 21.71
C SER A 412 4.51 11.39 21.60
N GLN A 413 3.84 11.66 20.49
CA GLN A 413 2.47 11.19 20.22
C GLN A 413 2.39 9.67 20.19
N TYR A 414 3.30 9.01 19.47
CA TYR A 414 3.35 7.56 19.38
C TYR A 414 3.55 6.91 20.76
N VAL A 415 4.48 7.43 21.54
CA VAL A 415 4.75 6.90 22.89
C VAL A 415 3.54 7.05 23.82
N GLU A 416 2.92 8.22 23.89
CA GLU A 416 1.73 8.45 24.72
C GLU A 416 0.54 7.60 24.23
N PHE A 417 0.40 7.39 22.92
CA PHE A 417 -0.60 6.50 22.35
C PHE A 417 -0.40 5.06 22.76
N MET A 418 0.82 4.52 22.62
CA MET A 418 1.14 3.14 22.96
C MET A 418 1.03 2.88 24.46
N ASP A 419 1.49 3.80 25.31
CA ASP A 419 1.31 3.71 26.77
C ASP A 419 -0.19 3.60 27.12
N ALA A 420 -1.06 4.40 26.47
CA ALA A 420 -2.49 4.34 26.69
C ALA A 420 -3.12 3.01 26.24
N LEU A 421 -2.63 2.44 25.12
CA LEU A 421 -3.08 1.13 24.64
C LEU A 421 -2.65 0.00 25.59
N PHE A 422 -1.40 -0.06 26.02
CA PHE A 422 -0.97 -1.08 26.96
C PHE A 422 -1.70 -0.99 28.30
N ASP A 423 -2.00 0.22 28.77
CA ASP A 423 -2.75 0.39 29.99
C ASP A 423 -4.16 -0.18 29.94
N ILE A 424 -4.86 -0.07 28.80
CA ILE A 424 -6.20 -0.63 28.64
C ILE A 424 -6.17 -2.12 28.32
N GLU A 425 -5.27 -2.56 27.46
CA GLU A 425 -5.18 -3.98 27.06
C GLU A 425 -4.66 -4.88 28.18
N LEU A 426 -3.84 -4.34 29.09
CA LEU A 426 -3.36 -5.03 30.29
C LEU A 426 -4.23 -4.73 31.55
N ASN A 427 -5.43 -4.13 31.35
CA ASN A 427 -6.39 -3.83 32.40
C ASN A 427 -5.86 -2.95 33.55
N ARG A 428 -4.91 -2.03 33.28
CA ARG A 428 -4.33 -1.10 34.26
C ARG A 428 -5.18 0.15 34.47
N CYS A 429 -5.98 0.52 33.49
CA CYS A 429 -6.92 1.64 33.59
C CYS A 429 -8.23 1.37 32.86
N GLY A 430 -9.28 2.08 33.27
CA GLY A 430 -10.59 2.00 32.63
C GLY A 430 -10.70 2.86 31.36
N PRO A 431 -11.76 2.62 30.55
CA PRO A 431 -11.90 3.27 29.27
C PRO A 431 -11.97 4.81 29.34
N GLU A 432 -12.61 5.39 30.37
CA GLU A 432 -12.67 6.86 30.53
C GLU A 432 -11.29 7.50 30.75
N GLN A 433 -10.43 6.85 31.53
CA GLN A 433 -9.07 7.31 31.75
C GLN A 433 -8.24 7.17 30.47
N THR A 434 -8.44 6.07 29.72
CA THR A 434 -7.80 5.84 28.42
C THR A 434 -8.19 6.91 27.41
N ILE A 435 -9.49 7.30 27.32
CA ILE A 435 -9.94 8.40 26.46
C ILE A 435 -9.16 9.68 26.74
N ARG A 436 -8.99 10.06 28.01
CA ARG A 436 -8.21 11.26 28.37
C ARG A 436 -6.76 11.18 27.92
N LYS A 437 -6.11 10.00 28.08
CA LYS A 437 -4.73 9.77 27.61
C LYS A 437 -4.63 9.83 26.08
N LEU A 438 -5.56 9.21 25.37
CA LEU A 438 -5.61 9.21 23.90
C LEU A 438 -5.86 10.62 23.33
N ILE A 439 -6.75 11.41 23.92
CA ILE A 439 -6.96 12.81 23.52
C ILE A 439 -5.69 13.63 23.80
N LYS A 440 -5.00 13.40 24.92
CA LYS A 440 -3.69 14.04 25.20
C LYS A 440 -2.68 13.68 24.11
N ALA A 441 -2.54 12.40 23.76
CA ALA A 441 -1.67 11.95 22.71
C ALA A 441 -2.00 12.60 21.35
N PHE A 442 -3.28 12.65 20.98
CA PHE A 442 -3.75 13.32 19.77
C PHE A 442 -3.36 14.79 19.72
N ASN A 443 -3.54 15.50 20.82
CA ASN A 443 -3.29 16.94 20.93
C ASN A 443 -1.79 17.31 20.88
N ILE A 444 -0.86 16.36 21.00
CA ILE A 444 0.58 16.63 20.86
C ILE A 444 0.92 17.20 19.49
N THR A 445 0.33 16.63 18.44
CA THR A 445 0.55 17.09 17.05
C THR A 445 -0.48 18.13 16.62
N ARG A 446 -1.73 18.03 17.08
CA ARG A 446 -2.85 18.86 16.60
C ARG A 446 -3.26 20.01 17.51
N GLY A 447 -2.63 20.14 18.68
CA GLY A 447 -2.97 21.20 19.66
C GLY A 447 -4.28 20.94 20.42
N ARG A 448 -4.59 21.78 21.41
CA ARG A 448 -5.69 21.55 22.38
C ARG A 448 -7.08 21.43 21.76
N SER A 449 -7.34 22.09 20.65
CA SER A 449 -8.62 22.06 19.95
C SER A 449 -8.63 21.11 18.74
N GLY A 450 -7.57 20.33 18.53
CA GLY A 450 -7.44 19.48 17.34
C GLY A 450 -8.53 18.42 17.24
N PHE A 451 -8.88 17.80 18.37
CA PHE A 451 -9.92 16.77 18.38
C PHE A 451 -11.33 17.36 18.10
N ASP A 452 -11.61 18.59 18.55
CA ASP A 452 -12.89 19.26 18.29
C ASP A 452 -13.10 19.61 16.82
N LYS A 453 -11.98 19.77 16.06
CA LYS A 453 -11.97 20.07 14.63
C LYS A 453 -11.91 18.80 13.74
N LEU A 454 -12.15 17.64 14.32
CA LEU A 454 -12.19 16.39 13.55
C LEU A 454 -13.29 16.50 12.46
N GLY A 455 -12.89 16.21 11.21
CA GLY A 455 -13.71 16.42 10.01
C GLY A 455 -13.21 17.57 9.12
N GLU A 456 -12.37 18.48 9.65
CA GLU A 456 -11.87 19.66 8.92
C GLU A 456 -10.47 19.44 8.33
N PHE A 457 -9.78 18.36 8.69
CA PHE A 457 -8.44 18.01 8.21
C PHE A 457 -8.31 16.49 8.00
N VAL A 458 -7.28 16.07 7.30
CA VAL A 458 -6.97 14.66 7.08
C VAL A 458 -6.00 14.17 8.17
N PRO A 459 -6.43 13.26 9.06
CA PRO A 459 -5.56 12.71 10.08
C PRO A 459 -4.44 11.83 9.49
N SER A 460 -3.26 11.81 10.13
CA SER A 460 -2.23 10.83 9.84
C SER A 460 -2.66 9.41 10.23
N ARG A 461 -1.91 8.41 9.80
CA ARG A 461 -2.18 7.00 10.16
C ARG A 461 -2.23 6.79 11.67
N THR A 462 -1.29 7.35 12.43
CA THR A 462 -1.26 7.26 13.90
C THR A 462 -2.46 7.97 14.52
N GLU A 463 -2.79 9.17 14.03
CA GLU A 463 -3.95 9.92 14.50
C GLU A 463 -5.26 9.18 14.22
N ALA A 464 -5.41 8.55 13.07
CA ALA A 464 -6.57 7.71 12.76
C ALA A 464 -6.72 6.54 13.72
N LEU A 465 -5.61 5.88 14.08
CA LEU A 465 -5.61 4.81 15.09
C LEU A 465 -5.97 5.34 16.48
N ILE A 466 -5.46 6.49 16.89
CA ILE A 466 -5.82 7.14 18.15
C ILE A 466 -7.33 7.41 18.19
N ILE A 467 -7.88 8.02 17.14
CA ILE A 467 -9.31 8.35 17.02
C ILE A 467 -10.16 7.08 17.07
N ASN A 468 -9.77 6.04 16.34
CA ASN A 468 -10.44 4.75 16.36
C ASN A 468 -10.47 4.15 17.79
N ASN A 469 -9.36 4.20 18.51
CA ASN A 469 -9.29 3.70 19.89
C ASN A 469 -10.09 4.55 20.87
N ILE A 470 -10.18 5.86 20.67
CA ILE A 470 -11.12 6.73 21.43
C ILE A 470 -12.56 6.25 21.22
N ALA A 471 -12.95 5.97 19.97
CA ALA A 471 -14.28 5.45 19.66
C ALA A 471 -14.54 4.09 20.32
N VAL A 472 -13.57 3.17 20.29
CA VAL A 472 -13.67 1.87 20.98
C VAL A 472 -13.84 2.08 22.50
N CYS A 473 -13.10 3.01 23.10
CA CYS A 473 -13.25 3.31 24.53
C CYS A 473 -14.59 3.98 24.86
N TYR A 474 -15.14 4.84 23.99
CA TYR A 474 -16.49 5.36 24.15
C TYR A 474 -17.53 4.24 24.16
N LYS A 475 -17.40 3.27 23.26
CA LYS A 475 -18.28 2.08 23.26
C LYS A 475 -18.16 1.30 24.58
N ARG A 476 -16.92 0.99 25.01
CA ARG A 476 -16.67 0.28 26.29
C ARG A 476 -17.23 1.02 27.52
N SER A 477 -17.39 2.34 27.42
CA SER A 477 -18.02 3.19 28.46
C SER A 477 -19.55 3.35 28.31
N GLY A 478 -20.18 2.63 27.39
CA GLY A 478 -21.62 2.73 27.12
C GLY A 478 -22.04 3.97 26.30
N MET A 479 -21.10 4.75 25.79
CA MET A 479 -21.34 5.96 25.00
C MET A 479 -21.36 5.69 23.49
N LEU A 480 -22.15 4.69 23.06
CA LEU A 480 -22.14 4.20 21.68
C LEU A 480 -22.45 5.28 20.63
N LYS A 481 -23.37 6.23 20.93
CA LYS A 481 -23.66 7.34 20.02
C LYS A 481 -22.44 8.23 19.74
N LYS A 482 -21.64 8.53 20.79
CA LYS A 482 -20.38 9.29 20.61
C LYS A 482 -19.36 8.51 19.82
N SER A 483 -19.30 7.21 20.02
CA SER A 483 -18.41 6.31 19.25
C SER A 483 -18.71 6.41 17.75
N ILE A 484 -19.98 6.31 17.38
CA ILE A 484 -20.45 6.45 15.98
C ILE A 484 -20.08 7.84 15.44
N GLU A 485 -20.42 8.92 16.14
CA GLU A 485 -20.13 10.29 15.70
C GLU A 485 -18.65 10.54 15.42
N VAL A 486 -17.77 10.03 16.28
CA VAL A 486 -16.32 10.16 16.12
C VAL A 486 -15.82 9.44 14.87
N LEU A 487 -16.29 8.21 14.61
CA LEU A 487 -15.88 7.45 13.42
C LEU A 487 -16.49 8.02 12.13
N GLU A 488 -17.74 8.51 12.15
CA GLU A 488 -18.33 9.22 11.00
C GLU A 488 -17.50 10.46 10.61
N LYS A 489 -17.10 11.28 11.59
CA LYS A 489 -16.24 12.44 11.35
C LYS A 489 -14.86 12.04 10.81
N LEU A 490 -14.27 10.97 11.32
CA LEU A 490 -13.00 10.45 10.84
C LEU A 490 -13.08 10.03 9.36
N ILE A 491 -14.11 9.29 8.99
CA ILE A 491 -14.34 8.85 7.60
C ILE A 491 -14.55 10.07 6.70
N MET A 492 -15.37 11.02 7.10
CA MET A 492 -15.63 12.26 6.36
C MET A 492 -14.35 13.06 6.10
N SER A 493 -13.41 13.08 7.05
CA SER A 493 -12.09 13.72 6.86
C SER A 493 -11.34 13.19 5.64
N TYR A 494 -11.37 11.88 5.43
CA TYR A 494 -10.71 11.24 4.29
C TYR A 494 -11.49 11.38 2.99
N GLU A 495 -12.82 11.30 3.03
CA GLU A 495 -13.68 11.43 1.85
C GLU A 495 -13.63 12.84 1.24
N ASN A 496 -13.38 13.85 2.05
CA ASN A 496 -13.23 15.25 1.62
C ASN A 496 -11.83 15.58 1.09
N SER A 497 -10.89 14.63 1.09
CA SER A 497 -9.53 14.82 0.59
C SER A 497 -9.47 14.80 -0.93
N LYS A 498 -8.49 15.53 -1.50
CA LYS A 498 -8.17 15.48 -2.94
C LYS A 498 -7.55 14.15 -3.37
N ILE A 499 -6.93 13.41 -2.46
CA ILE A 499 -6.31 12.13 -2.74
C ILE A 499 -7.35 11.03 -2.57
N GLU A 500 -7.55 10.21 -3.59
CA GLU A 500 -8.43 9.06 -3.52
C GLU A 500 -8.01 8.11 -2.39
N LEU A 501 -9.00 7.55 -1.68
CA LEU A 501 -8.78 6.67 -0.52
C LEU A 501 -7.87 5.48 -0.82
N LYS A 502 -7.97 4.91 -2.03
CA LYS A 502 -7.14 3.78 -2.47
C LYS A 502 -5.63 4.07 -2.48
N TYR A 503 -5.24 5.35 -2.57
CA TYR A 503 -3.83 5.79 -2.54
C TYR A 503 -3.35 6.21 -1.15
N ARG A 504 -4.15 6.01 -0.11
CA ARG A 504 -3.78 6.33 1.27
C ARG A 504 -3.51 5.08 2.09
N CYS A 505 -2.38 5.07 2.78
CA CYS A 505 -2.07 4.03 3.77
C CYS A 505 -2.77 4.32 5.11
N VAL A 506 -4.07 4.09 5.16
CA VAL A 506 -4.89 4.31 6.37
C VAL A 506 -5.58 3.00 6.76
N PRO A 507 -5.74 2.68 8.05
CA PRO A 507 -6.42 1.47 8.50
C PRO A 507 -7.96 1.58 8.37
N LEU A 508 -8.45 1.99 7.19
CA LEU A 508 -9.87 2.22 6.95
C LEU A 508 -10.71 0.96 7.15
N ASN A 509 -10.19 -0.22 6.78
CA ASN A 509 -10.92 -1.47 7.00
C ASN A 509 -11.25 -1.70 8.47
N LEU A 510 -10.32 -1.40 9.38
CA LEU A 510 -10.55 -1.50 10.83
C LEU A 510 -11.61 -0.47 11.29
N ILE A 511 -11.50 0.77 10.80
CA ILE A 511 -12.40 1.86 11.16
C ILE A 511 -13.82 1.55 10.66
N TYR A 512 -13.96 1.13 9.42
CA TYR A 512 -15.24 0.75 8.83
C TYR A 512 -15.86 -0.46 9.52
N SER A 513 -15.07 -1.50 9.83
CA SER A 513 -15.56 -2.67 10.57
C SER A 513 -16.13 -2.29 11.94
N ASN A 514 -15.44 -1.44 12.70
CA ASN A 514 -15.94 -0.96 13.98
C ASN A 514 -17.24 -0.18 13.82
N LEU A 515 -17.32 0.73 12.82
CA LEU A 515 -18.52 1.52 12.61
C LEU A 515 -19.71 0.67 12.12
N CYS A 516 -19.47 -0.34 11.26
CA CYS A 516 -20.50 -1.31 10.86
C CYS A 516 -21.09 -2.02 12.08
N ALA A 517 -20.25 -2.55 12.97
CA ALA A 517 -20.68 -3.22 14.19
C ALA A 517 -21.48 -2.26 15.13
N TYR A 518 -21.09 -0.99 15.20
CA TYR A 518 -21.79 0.00 16.04
C TYR A 518 -23.15 0.42 15.46
N TYR A 519 -23.27 0.51 14.14
CA TYR A 519 -24.57 0.70 13.48
C TYR A 519 -25.49 -0.51 13.70
N GLU A 520 -24.95 -1.72 13.62
CA GLU A 520 -25.68 -2.95 13.86
C GLU A 520 -26.19 -3.04 15.30
N GLU A 521 -25.37 -2.69 16.30
CA GLU A 521 -25.77 -2.65 17.72
C GLU A 521 -26.84 -1.58 18.02
N THR A 522 -26.99 -0.58 17.15
CA THR A 522 -28.03 0.47 17.28
C THR A 522 -29.20 0.25 16.32
N ASP A 523 -29.34 -0.95 15.74
CA ASP A 523 -30.37 -1.34 14.78
C ASP A 523 -30.43 -0.44 13.53
N GLN A 524 -29.33 0.26 13.19
CA GLN A 524 -29.18 1.05 11.97
C GLN A 524 -28.72 0.13 10.82
N PHE A 525 -29.43 -0.98 10.59
CA PHE A 525 -29.03 -2.03 9.66
C PHE A 525 -28.76 -1.54 8.22
N ASP A 526 -29.54 -0.58 7.71
CA ASP A 526 -29.34 -0.06 6.36
C ASP A 526 -28.00 0.68 6.23
N LYS A 527 -27.61 1.44 7.26
CA LYS A 527 -26.30 2.09 7.27
C LYS A 527 -25.16 1.07 7.41
N ALA A 528 -25.33 0.07 8.27
CA ALA A 528 -24.35 -1.00 8.45
C ALA A 528 -24.11 -1.75 7.15
N LEU A 529 -25.18 -2.16 6.44
CA LEU A 529 -25.09 -2.87 5.15
C LEU A 529 -24.45 -2.01 4.07
N SER A 530 -24.88 -0.74 3.93
CA SER A 530 -24.27 0.18 2.95
C SER A 530 -22.77 0.41 3.22
N LEU A 531 -22.37 0.51 4.50
CA LEU A 531 -20.97 0.69 4.86
C LEU A 531 -20.16 -0.59 4.65
N ALA A 532 -20.72 -1.78 4.94
CA ALA A 532 -20.10 -3.07 4.68
C ALA A 532 -19.83 -3.25 3.19
N ASP A 533 -20.82 -2.96 2.32
CA ASP A 533 -20.68 -3.02 0.86
C ASP A 533 -19.56 -2.07 0.37
N LYS A 534 -19.54 -0.84 0.88
CA LYS A 534 -18.50 0.15 0.57
C LYS A 534 -17.11 -0.35 0.98
N THR A 535 -17.01 -0.99 2.16
CA THR A 535 -15.75 -1.49 2.70
C THR A 535 -15.23 -2.70 1.92
N ILE A 536 -16.12 -3.62 1.54
CA ILE A 536 -15.77 -4.77 0.70
C ILE A 536 -15.24 -4.27 -0.65
N ARG A 537 -15.97 -3.37 -1.32
CA ARG A 537 -15.52 -2.76 -2.59
C ARG A 537 -14.17 -2.08 -2.44
N TYR A 538 -14.00 -1.24 -1.42
CA TYR A 538 -12.74 -0.57 -1.11
C TYR A 538 -11.59 -1.57 -0.89
N SER A 539 -11.83 -2.66 -0.16
CA SER A 539 -10.81 -3.69 0.09
C SER A 539 -10.33 -4.35 -1.22
N ILE A 540 -11.25 -4.65 -2.12
CA ILE A 540 -10.93 -5.23 -3.44
C ILE A 540 -10.18 -4.20 -4.30
N GLU A 541 -10.64 -2.94 -4.36
CA GLU A 541 -9.99 -1.86 -5.10
C GLU A 541 -8.58 -1.54 -4.57
N CYS A 542 -8.37 -1.66 -3.26
CA CYS A 542 -7.06 -1.55 -2.61
C CYS A 542 -6.22 -2.83 -2.69
N LEU A 543 -6.70 -3.87 -3.37
CA LEU A 543 -6.05 -5.17 -3.51
C LEU A 543 -5.69 -5.80 -2.14
N ARG A 544 -6.56 -5.61 -1.13
CA ARG A 544 -6.38 -6.12 0.24
C ARG A 544 -7.46 -7.14 0.59
N GLY A 545 -7.04 -8.37 0.87
CA GLY A 545 -7.93 -9.49 1.19
C GLY A 545 -8.07 -9.82 2.68
N ASN A 546 -7.20 -9.28 3.55
CA ASN A 546 -7.06 -9.69 4.96
C ASN A 546 -8.36 -9.64 5.78
N PHE A 547 -9.26 -8.70 5.48
CA PHE A 547 -10.54 -8.56 6.20
C PHE A 547 -11.74 -8.94 5.35
N LEU A 548 -11.52 -9.35 4.10
CA LEU A 548 -12.59 -9.50 3.12
C LEU A 548 -13.60 -10.58 3.54
N GLY A 549 -13.12 -11.75 3.99
CA GLY A 549 -13.99 -12.81 4.50
C GLY A 549 -14.75 -12.39 5.76
N PHE A 550 -14.09 -11.68 6.68
CA PHE A 550 -14.74 -11.15 7.89
C PHE A 550 -15.85 -10.14 7.54
N LEU A 551 -15.59 -9.20 6.65
CA LEU A 551 -16.56 -8.20 6.22
C LEU A 551 -17.79 -8.84 5.55
N LEU A 552 -17.58 -9.90 4.77
CA LEU A 552 -18.68 -10.64 4.16
C LEU A 552 -19.52 -11.37 5.22
N GLU A 553 -18.88 -11.95 6.24
CA GLU A 553 -19.58 -12.56 7.38
C GLU A 553 -20.42 -11.54 8.13
N GLU A 554 -19.84 -10.40 8.52
CA GLU A 554 -20.52 -9.32 9.23
C GLU A 554 -21.73 -8.79 8.44
N ARG A 555 -21.55 -8.57 7.14
CA ARG A 555 -22.64 -8.15 6.24
C ARG A 555 -23.77 -9.18 6.21
N THR A 556 -23.42 -10.46 6.12
CA THR A 556 -24.37 -11.56 6.09
C THR A 556 -25.13 -11.63 7.42
N TYR A 557 -24.41 -11.56 8.53
CA TYR A 557 -25.01 -11.56 9.88
C TYR A 557 -25.95 -10.36 10.12
N THR A 558 -25.53 -9.18 9.68
CA THR A 558 -26.38 -7.96 9.74
C THR A 558 -27.67 -8.13 8.92
N THR A 559 -27.58 -8.79 7.75
CA THR A 559 -28.74 -9.12 6.91
C THR A 559 -29.71 -10.06 7.63
N ASP A 560 -29.17 -11.13 8.23
CA ASP A 560 -29.95 -12.10 8.99
C ASP A 560 -30.65 -11.46 10.19
N ARG A 561 -29.97 -10.59 10.90
CA ARG A 561 -30.57 -9.80 11.99
C ARG A 561 -31.68 -8.88 11.52
N LYS A 562 -31.48 -8.19 10.41
CA LYS A 562 -32.47 -7.28 9.83
C LYS A 562 -33.73 -8.03 9.38
N THR A 563 -33.57 -9.20 8.78
CA THR A 563 -34.69 -10.01 8.26
C THR A 563 -35.31 -10.94 9.30
N GLY A 564 -34.58 -11.27 10.36
CA GLY A 564 -34.97 -12.27 11.35
C GLY A 564 -34.86 -13.72 10.82
N ASP A 565 -34.25 -13.93 9.66
CA ASP A 565 -34.11 -15.23 9.00
C ASP A 565 -32.71 -15.42 8.42
N ASN A 566 -32.09 -16.56 8.72
CA ASN A 566 -30.77 -16.94 8.20
C ASN A 566 -30.81 -18.14 7.24
N SER A 567 -31.99 -18.61 6.89
CA SER A 567 -32.14 -19.82 6.06
C SER A 567 -31.50 -19.68 4.66
N GLY A 568 -31.51 -18.47 4.10
CA GLY A 568 -30.92 -18.14 2.80
C GLY A 568 -29.42 -17.82 2.85
N SER A 569 -28.81 -17.68 4.03
CA SER A 569 -27.46 -17.15 4.19
C SER A 569 -26.36 -18.21 4.22
N LYS A 570 -26.74 -19.48 4.21
CA LYS A 570 -25.83 -20.63 4.31
C LYS A 570 -24.64 -20.53 3.34
N GLN A 571 -24.91 -20.23 2.08
CA GLN A 571 -23.88 -20.14 1.04
C GLN A 571 -22.95 -18.94 1.22
N LYS A 572 -23.47 -17.81 1.74
CA LYS A 572 -22.66 -16.62 2.04
C LYS A 572 -21.68 -16.85 3.19
N TYR A 573 -22.07 -17.59 4.22
CA TYR A 573 -21.14 -17.98 5.29
C TYR A 573 -20.05 -18.92 4.78
N ARG A 574 -20.38 -19.89 3.90
CA ARG A 574 -19.37 -20.72 3.24
C ARG A 574 -18.41 -19.92 2.35
N GLN A 575 -18.94 -18.99 1.57
CA GLN A 575 -18.15 -18.07 0.76
C GLN A 575 -17.16 -17.29 1.65
N SER A 576 -17.62 -16.71 2.75
CA SER A 576 -16.77 -16.05 3.75
C SER A 576 -15.65 -16.96 4.26
N TYR A 577 -15.97 -18.21 4.64
CA TYR A 577 -15.01 -19.18 5.13
C TYR A 577 -13.89 -19.47 4.10
N TYR A 578 -14.25 -19.71 2.83
CA TYR A 578 -13.26 -20.01 1.79
C TYR A 578 -12.39 -18.80 1.43
N ILE A 579 -12.92 -17.58 1.49
CA ILE A 579 -12.13 -16.36 1.37
C ILE A 579 -11.14 -16.23 2.54
N ARG A 580 -11.56 -16.52 3.78
CA ARG A 580 -10.67 -16.53 4.95
C ARG A 580 -9.60 -17.62 4.83
N LYS A 581 -9.95 -18.79 4.26
CA LYS A 581 -9.01 -19.89 3.99
C LYS A 581 -7.97 -19.45 2.95
N LEU A 582 -8.39 -18.83 1.85
CA LEU A 582 -7.50 -18.27 0.84
C LEU A 582 -6.52 -17.25 1.43
N MET A 583 -7.00 -16.38 2.31
CA MET A 583 -6.17 -15.37 2.98
C MET A 583 -5.42 -15.93 4.21
N LYS A 584 -5.37 -17.22 4.39
CA LYS A 584 -4.64 -17.94 5.45
C LYS A 584 -4.91 -17.42 6.86
N GLU A 585 -6.15 -16.97 7.11
CA GLU A 585 -6.55 -16.60 8.46
C GLU A 585 -6.37 -17.76 9.44
N SER A 586 -5.89 -17.45 10.65
CA SER A 586 -5.63 -18.46 11.69
C SER A 586 -6.91 -19.25 12.06
N GLU A 587 -6.75 -20.51 12.45
CA GLU A 587 -7.86 -21.35 12.91
C GLU A 587 -8.63 -20.71 14.07
N MET A 588 -7.93 -20.01 14.97
CA MET A 588 -8.55 -19.28 16.07
C MET A 588 -9.56 -18.22 15.60
N ARG A 589 -9.29 -17.54 14.48
CA ARG A 589 -10.19 -16.54 13.90
C ARG A 589 -11.35 -17.18 13.13
N LYS A 590 -11.15 -18.35 12.52
CA LYS A 590 -12.19 -19.11 11.79
C LYS A 590 -13.11 -19.91 12.71
N ALA A 591 -12.61 -20.37 13.87
CA ALA A 591 -13.35 -21.23 14.78
C ALA A 591 -14.73 -20.72 15.22
N PRO A 592 -14.93 -19.40 15.51
CA PRO A 592 -16.26 -18.89 15.89
C PRO A 592 -17.32 -19.12 14.82
N ILE A 593 -17.03 -18.79 13.55
CA ILE A 593 -18.00 -18.98 12.46
C ILE A 593 -18.23 -20.45 12.15
N MET A 594 -17.21 -21.30 12.22
CA MET A 594 -17.36 -22.74 12.02
C MET A 594 -18.33 -23.34 13.06
N LYS A 595 -18.15 -22.96 14.33
CA LYS A 595 -19.02 -23.41 15.43
C LYS A 595 -20.45 -22.88 15.29
N ALA A 596 -20.61 -21.61 14.93
CA ALA A 596 -21.92 -21.00 14.72
C ALA A 596 -22.66 -21.63 13.53
N PHE A 597 -21.97 -21.84 12.41
CA PHE A 597 -22.51 -22.47 11.21
C PHE A 597 -23.04 -23.88 11.50
N LYS A 598 -22.24 -24.73 12.20
CA LYS A 598 -22.65 -26.06 12.60
C LYS A 598 -23.90 -26.03 13.50
N LYS A 599 -23.97 -25.04 14.40
CA LYS A 599 -25.14 -24.84 15.27
C LYS A 599 -26.39 -24.44 14.47
N TRP A 600 -26.26 -23.55 13.47
CA TRP A 600 -27.39 -23.02 12.70
C TRP A 600 -27.92 -24.01 11.66
N TYR A 601 -27.02 -24.74 10.97
CA TYR A 601 -27.36 -25.53 9.81
C TYR A 601 -27.17 -27.05 10.00
N GLY A 602 -26.58 -27.48 11.11
CA GLY A 602 -26.34 -28.93 11.39
C GLY A 602 -25.27 -29.59 10.51
N GLU A 603 -24.47 -28.76 9.78
CA GLU A 603 -23.48 -29.26 8.83
C GLU A 603 -22.11 -28.61 9.10
N GLU A 604 -21.05 -29.19 8.54
CA GLU A 604 -19.73 -28.58 8.52
C GLU A 604 -19.67 -27.48 7.41
N ILE A 605 -19.02 -26.36 7.70
CA ILE A 605 -18.92 -25.22 6.79
C ILE A 605 -18.08 -25.54 5.54
N GLU A 606 -17.18 -26.51 5.65
CA GLU A 606 -16.24 -26.92 4.60
C GLU A 606 -16.88 -27.66 3.41
N LEU A 607 -18.15 -28.03 3.52
CA LEU A 607 -18.90 -28.64 2.43
C LEU A 607 -19.40 -27.56 1.46
N TYR A 608 -18.54 -27.10 0.56
CA TYR A 608 -18.94 -26.23 -0.55
C TYR A 608 -19.39 -27.12 -1.71
N ILE A 609 -20.63 -26.96 -2.14
CA ILE A 609 -21.21 -27.72 -3.27
C ILE A 609 -21.24 -26.86 -4.49
#